data_eb257ebb17acf936f5ee6ac849797d97
#
_entry.id   eb257ebb17acf936f5ee6ac849797d97
#
_cell.length_a   1.000
_cell.length_b   1.000
_cell.length_c   1.000
_cell.angle_alpha   90.00
_cell.angle_beta   90.00
_cell.angle_gamma   90.00
#
_symmetry.space_group_name_H-M   'P 1'
#
loop_
_entity.id
_entity.type
_entity.pdbx_description
1 polymer ?
#
loop_
_entity_poly.entity_id
_entity_poly.type
_entity_poly.pdbx_seq_one_letter_code
_entity_poly.pdbx_strand_id
1 'polypeptide(L)' 'MARYFFHFHDGTDQPDHTGTELASAQAARDAAVVFMGEKLKDLDGGFWLDAEWSIRVVDETGAAVCAIRVSGN' A
#
# COMPACT_ATOMS: atom_id res chain seq x y z
N MET A 1 0.08 -20.12 -4.15
CA MET A 1 0.29 -18.84 -3.46
C MET A 1 1.44 -18.11 -4.11
N ALA A 2 1.37 -16.81 -4.13
CA ALA A 2 2.41 -15.97 -4.70
C ALA A 2 2.83 -14.91 -3.68
N ARG A 3 4.02 -14.38 -3.87
CA ARG A 3 4.54 -13.33 -2.99
C ARG A 3 4.26 -11.97 -3.62
N TYR A 4 3.72 -11.06 -2.80
CA TYR A 4 3.37 -9.71 -3.21
C TYR A 4 4.13 -8.71 -2.37
N PHE A 5 4.53 -7.59 -2.99
CA PHE A 5 5.31 -6.55 -2.35
C PHE A 5 4.48 -5.27 -2.30
N PHE A 6 4.42 -4.68 -1.13
CA PHE A 6 3.58 -3.51 -0.84
C PHE A 6 4.48 -2.31 -0.63
N HIS A 7 4.68 -1.53 -1.69
CA HIS A 7 5.54 -0.34 -1.63
C HIS A 7 4.70 0.86 -1.23
N PHE A 8 5.01 1.44 -0.09
CA PHE A 8 4.25 2.54 0.48
C PHE A 8 5.02 3.85 0.33
N HIS A 9 4.30 4.94 0.03
CA HIS A 9 4.87 6.28 -0.08
C HIS A 9 3.98 7.25 0.68
N ASP A 10 4.57 7.95 1.65
CA ASP A 10 3.90 8.94 2.47
C ASP A 10 4.68 10.26 2.51
N GLY A 11 5.36 10.59 1.42
CA GLY A 11 6.35 11.65 1.37
C GLY A 11 7.76 11.10 1.40
N THR A 12 7.91 9.86 1.85
CA THR A 12 9.17 9.12 1.87
C THR A 12 8.89 7.74 1.32
N ASP A 13 9.74 7.25 0.43
CA ASP A 13 9.60 5.91 -0.12
C ASP A 13 9.92 4.87 0.95
N GLN A 14 9.00 3.92 1.10
CA GLN A 14 9.16 2.79 2.01
C GLN A 14 8.95 1.50 1.21
N PRO A 15 9.97 1.08 0.45
CA PRO A 15 9.84 -0.14 -0.34
C PRO A 15 9.78 -1.38 0.55
N ASP A 16 9.01 -2.36 0.11
CA ASP A 16 8.90 -3.63 0.79
C ASP A 16 9.89 -4.61 0.17
N HIS A 17 10.86 -5.05 0.93
CA HIS A 17 11.88 -6.00 0.47
C HIS A 17 11.59 -7.42 0.89
N THR A 18 10.58 -7.64 1.72
CA THR A 18 10.26 -8.95 2.27
C THR A 18 9.09 -9.60 1.54
N GLY A 19 8.03 -8.83 1.33
CA GLY A 19 6.82 -9.32 0.70
C GLY A 19 5.96 -10.16 1.62
N THR A 20 4.78 -10.51 1.11
CA THR A 20 3.81 -11.32 1.83
C THR A 20 3.23 -12.34 0.87
N GLU A 21 3.17 -13.59 1.30
CA GLU A 21 2.54 -14.63 0.49
C GLU A 21 1.03 -14.58 0.67
N LEU A 22 0.32 -14.50 -0.44
CA LEU A 22 -1.14 -14.43 -0.46
C LEU A 22 -1.68 -15.36 -1.53
N ALA A 23 -2.94 -15.73 -1.37
CA ALA A 23 -3.55 -16.74 -2.21
C ALA A 23 -3.81 -16.26 -3.65
N SER A 24 -4.01 -14.95 -3.83
CA SER A 24 -4.41 -14.42 -5.14
C SER A 24 -4.15 -12.92 -5.22
N ALA A 25 -4.22 -12.38 -6.44
CA ALA A 25 -4.15 -10.94 -6.65
C ALA A 25 -5.30 -10.21 -5.95
N GLN A 26 -6.48 -10.83 -5.88
CA GLN A 26 -7.60 -10.22 -5.16
C GLN A 26 -7.29 -10.10 -3.66
N ALA A 27 -6.68 -11.13 -3.08
CA ALA A 27 -6.27 -11.06 -1.68
C ALA A 27 -5.25 -9.93 -1.47
N ALA A 28 -4.36 -9.71 -2.44
CA ALA A 28 -3.40 -8.62 -2.36
C ALA A 28 -4.08 -7.25 -2.42
N ARG A 29 -5.10 -7.10 -3.27
CA ARG A 29 -5.88 -5.86 -3.33
C ARG A 29 -6.59 -5.58 -2.01
N ASP A 30 -7.19 -6.61 -1.43
CA ASP A 30 -7.89 -6.47 -0.15
C ASP A 30 -6.90 -6.08 0.96
N ALA A 31 -5.73 -6.69 0.97
CA ALA A 31 -4.69 -6.37 1.95
C ALA A 31 -4.20 -4.92 1.78
N ALA A 32 -4.12 -4.43 0.56
CA ALA A 32 -3.70 -3.04 0.31
C ALA A 32 -4.70 -2.04 0.90
N VAL A 33 -6.00 -2.33 0.78
CA VAL A 33 -7.04 -1.46 1.36
C VAL A 33 -6.93 -1.44 2.88
N VAL A 34 -6.76 -2.60 3.50
CA VAL A 34 -6.61 -2.69 4.95
C VAL A 34 -5.37 -1.94 5.42
N PHE A 35 -4.25 -2.12 4.72
CA PHE A 35 -2.99 -1.45 5.04
C PHE A 35 -3.15 0.07 5.01
N MET A 36 -3.73 0.59 3.93
CA MET A 36 -3.92 2.04 3.80
C MET A 36 -4.87 2.57 4.87
N GLY A 37 -5.95 1.85 5.17
CA GLY A 37 -6.89 2.25 6.19
C GLY A 37 -6.26 2.32 7.57
N GLU A 38 -5.41 1.37 7.91
CA GLU A 38 -4.71 1.38 9.20
C GLU A 38 -3.72 2.54 9.29
N LYS A 39 -3.01 2.83 8.20
CA LYS A 39 -2.08 3.96 8.19
C LYS A 39 -2.80 5.29 8.36
N LEU A 40 -3.94 5.46 7.69
CA LEU A 40 -4.73 6.69 7.82
C LEU A 40 -5.28 6.84 9.23
N LYS A 41 -5.72 5.76 9.83
CA LYS A 41 -6.26 5.76 11.18
C LYS A 41 -5.22 6.21 12.21
N ASP A 42 -3.97 5.80 12.03
CA ASP A 42 -2.89 6.08 12.97
C ASP A 42 -2.43 7.53 12.94
N LEU A 43 -2.84 8.30 11.93
CA LEU A 43 -2.43 9.70 11.81
C LEU A 43 -3.16 10.66 12.74
N ASP A 44 -4.28 10.26 13.30
CA ASP A 44 -5.06 11.07 14.23
C ASP A 44 -5.32 12.47 13.67
N GLY A 45 -5.72 12.54 12.39
CA GLY A 45 -6.06 13.79 11.74
C GLY A 45 -4.92 14.52 11.06
N GLY A 46 -3.68 14.12 11.31
CA GLY A 46 -2.52 14.78 10.71
C GLY A 46 -2.44 14.66 9.19
N PHE A 47 -3.20 13.73 8.61
CA PHE A 47 -3.23 13.53 7.18
C PHE A 47 -3.65 14.79 6.40
N TRP A 48 -4.50 15.63 7.00
CA TRP A 48 -5.10 16.78 6.32
C TRP A 48 -4.13 17.94 6.11
N LEU A 49 -2.85 17.75 6.34
CA LEU A 49 -1.82 18.76 6.14
C LEU A 49 -1.16 18.61 4.76
N ASP A 50 -1.98 18.58 3.71
CA ASP A 50 -1.54 18.47 2.32
C ASP A 50 -0.79 17.17 2.03
N ALA A 51 -1.18 16.10 2.71
CA ALA A 51 -0.56 14.82 2.50
C ALA A 51 -1.06 14.16 1.22
N GLU A 52 -0.17 13.46 0.55
CA GLU A 52 -0.53 12.55 -0.52
C GLU A 52 0.17 11.24 -0.25
N TRP A 53 -0.62 10.19 -0.10
CA TRP A 53 -0.11 8.86 0.18
C TRP A 53 -0.44 7.93 -0.95
N SER A 54 0.40 6.96 -1.18
CA SER A 54 0.14 5.92 -2.16
C SER A 54 0.71 4.59 -1.71
N ILE A 55 0.10 3.52 -2.19
CA ILE A 55 0.64 2.19 -2.04
C ILE A 55 0.59 1.54 -3.41
N ARG A 56 1.66 0.86 -3.78
CA ARG A 56 1.74 0.11 -5.03
C ARG A 56 2.08 -1.33 -4.70
N VAL A 57 1.26 -2.23 -5.22
CA VAL A 57 1.46 -3.66 -5.01
C VAL A 57 1.95 -4.28 -6.30
N VAL A 58 3.05 -5.01 -6.22
CA VAL A 58 3.59 -5.77 -7.35
C VAL A 58 3.72 -7.22 -6.94
N ASP A 59 3.73 -8.11 -7.93
CA ASP A 59 3.97 -9.51 -7.67
C ASP A 59 5.47 -9.83 -7.72
N GLU A 60 5.83 -11.09 -7.56
CA GLU A 60 7.22 -11.51 -7.52
C GLU A 60 7.95 -11.38 -8.86
N THR A 61 7.20 -11.18 -9.95
CA THR A 61 7.79 -10.90 -11.27
C THR A 61 7.99 -9.42 -11.51
N GLY A 62 7.49 -8.57 -10.60
CA GLY A 62 7.51 -7.13 -10.74
C GLY A 62 6.31 -6.56 -11.46
N ALA A 63 5.34 -7.41 -11.83
CA ALA A 63 4.13 -6.94 -12.52
C ALA A 63 3.21 -6.22 -11.54
N ALA A 64 2.65 -5.10 -11.96
CA ALA A 64 1.74 -4.31 -11.14
C ALA A 64 0.43 -5.07 -10.91
N VAL A 65 0.02 -5.13 -9.64
CA VAL A 65 -1.25 -5.75 -9.25
C VAL A 65 -2.30 -4.67 -9.02
N CYS A 66 -1.96 -3.66 -8.23
CA CYS A 66 -2.85 -2.54 -7.98
C CYS A 66 -2.08 -1.36 -7.41
N ALA A 67 -2.76 -0.22 -7.34
CA ALA A 67 -2.24 0.96 -6.68
C ALA A 67 -3.41 1.73 -6.08
N ILE A 68 -3.17 2.32 -4.91
CA ILE A 68 -4.15 3.17 -4.24
C ILE A 68 -3.46 4.49 -3.95
N ARG A 69 -4.14 5.59 -4.27
CA ARG A 69 -3.65 6.93 -3.95
C ARG A 69 -4.68 7.63 -3.09
N VAL A 70 -4.22 8.27 -2.03
CA VAL A 70 -5.07 9.00 -1.11
C VAL A 70 -4.47 10.38 -0.93
N SER A 71 -5.28 11.41 -1.08
CA SER A 71 -4.83 12.78 -0.90
C SER A 71 -5.83 13.52 -0.02
N GLY A 72 -5.30 14.50 0.73
CA GLY A 72 -6.12 15.35 1.57
C GLY A 72 -5.70 16.80 1.46
N ASN A 73 -6.66 17.70 1.59
CA ASN A 73 -6.41 19.14 1.54
C ASN A 73 -7.47 19.92 2.33
#